data_819ee175b60124dc43992e4df2b85da1
#
_entry.id   819ee175b60124dc43992e4df2b85da1
#
_cell.length_a   1.000
_cell.length_b   1.000
_cell.length_c   1.000
_cell.angle_alpha   90.00
_cell.angle_beta   90.00
_cell.angle_gamma   90.00
#
_symmetry.space_group_name_H-M   'P 1'
#
loop_
_entity.id
_entity.type
_entity.pdbx_description
1 polymer ?
#
loop_
_entity_poly.entity_id
_entity_poly.type
_entity_poly.pdbx_seq_one_letter_code
_entity_poly.pdbx_strand_id
1 'polypeptide(L)'
;MSGRDLLDRTVAAIAASAQWFLLAEDLPDRDGFLQAVTPTVKLVGIATLVALTVTQRALAVVSALALVATVLAALSRVPVRTFLGRLTGPPAFALVVVAPQAFLMGGPSLGSLPLSAAGVDYVLTFAVRVTACVGFLSVLLLTTRFADLL
;
A
#
# COMPACT_ATOMS: atom_id res chain seq x y z
N MET A 1 -5.01 34.31 24.44
CA MET A 1 -5.43 33.29 23.46
C MET A 1 -6.61 32.58 24.05
N SER A 2 -7.80 32.80 23.51
CA SER A 2 -9.03 32.23 24.03
C SER A 2 -9.17 30.77 23.65
N GLY A 3 -9.66 29.92 24.57
CA GLY A 3 -9.88 28.49 24.29
C GLY A 3 -10.85 28.23 23.11
N ARG A 4 -11.64 29.24 22.69
CA ARG A 4 -12.48 29.20 21.50
C ARG A 4 -11.68 29.16 20.21
N ASP A 5 -10.57 29.91 20.11
CA ASP A 5 -9.73 29.92 18.91
C ASP A 5 -9.03 28.58 18.67
N LEU A 6 -8.72 27.82 19.74
CA LEU A 6 -8.15 26.47 19.62
C LEU A 6 -9.22 25.46 19.16
N LEU A 7 -10.44 25.56 19.69
CA LEU A 7 -11.53 24.69 19.29
C LEU A 7 -11.92 24.93 17.82
N ASP A 8 -12.00 26.18 17.39
CA ASP A 8 -12.33 26.52 16.01
C ASP A 8 -11.25 26.03 15.01
N ARG A 9 -9.98 26.13 15.39
CA ARG A 9 -8.88 25.58 14.58
C ARG A 9 -8.90 24.06 14.52
N THR A 10 -9.21 23.41 15.63
CA THR A 10 -9.27 21.94 15.69
C THR A 10 -10.46 21.40 14.89
N VAL A 11 -11.63 22.06 15.01
CA VAL A 11 -12.83 21.73 14.25
C VAL A 11 -12.60 21.98 12.74
N ALA A 12 -11.96 23.09 12.38
CA ALA A 12 -11.61 23.39 10.99
C ALA A 12 -10.60 22.37 10.41
N ALA A 13 -9.62 21.93 11.20
CA ALA A 13 -8.68 20.89 10.78
C ALA A 13 -9.34 19.53 10.60
N ILE A 14 -10.27 19.16 11.49
CA ILE A 14 -11.07 17.93 11.38
C ILE A 14 -12.02 18.02 10.17
N ALA A 15 -12.68 19.17 9.97
CA ALA A 15 -13.55 19.39 8.82
C ALA A 15 -12.76 19.36 7.50
N ALA A 16 -11.57 19.94 7.45
CA ALA A 16 -10.69 19.88 6.29
C ALA A 16 -10.23 18.45 5.99
N SER A 17 -9.89 17.65 7.01
CA SER A 17 -9.54 16.24 6.83
C SER A 17 -10.74 15.40 6.39
N ALA A 18 -11.95 15.69 6.90
CA ALA A 18 -13.18 15.05 6.46
C ALA A 18 -13.56 15.44 5.02
N GLN A 19 -13.36 16.69 4.63
CA GLN A 19 -13.56 17.13 3.25
C GLN A 19 -12.57 16.45 2.29
N TRP A 20 -11.33 16.22 2.71
CA TRP A 20 -10.37 15.44 1.92
C TRP A 20 -10.83 13.98 1.72
N PHE A 21 -11.47 13.37 2.73
CA PHE A 21 -12.09 12.05 2.63
C PHE A 21 -13.30 12.07 1.69
N LEU A 22 -14.17 13.09 1.79
CA LEU A 22 -15.35 13.21 0.94
C LEU A 22 -15.01 13.58 -0.51
N LEU A 23 -14.00 14.43 -0.74
CA LEU A 23 -13.51 14.74 -2.07
C LEU A 23 -12.76 13.55 -2.73
N ALA A 24 -12.32 12.57 -1.94
CA ALA A 24 -11.80 11.31 -2.47
C ALA A 24 -12.92 10.39 -3.00
N GLU A 25 -14.19 10.64 -2.66
CA GLU A 25 -15.35 9.92 -3.19
C GLU A 25 -15.80 10.45 -4.57
N ASP A 26 -15.45 11.69 -4.94
CA ASP A 26 -15.71 12.26 -6.28
C ASP A 26 -14.66 11.84 -7.32
N LEU A 27 -14.23 10.57 -7.30
CA LEU A 27 -13.51 10.01 -8.44
C LEU A 27 -14.52 9.83 -9.58
N PRO A 28 -14.34 10.53 -10.72
CA PRO A 28 -15.24 10.41 -11.86
C PRO A 28 -15.37 8.95 -12.30
N ASP A 29 -16.55 8.57 -12.73
CA ASP A 29 -16.84 7.28 -13.37
C ASP A 29 -15.79 7.03 -14.47
N ARG A 30 -14.76 6.30 -14.14
CA ARG A 30 -13.75 5.87 -15.09
C ARG A 30 -14.06 4.43 -15.45
N ASP A 31 -14.34 4.19 -16.73
CA ASP A 31 -14.49 2.85 -17.29
C ASP A 31 -13.14 2.12 -17.22
N GLY A 32 -12.88 1.44 -16.13
CA GLY A 32 -11.70 0.60 -15.90
C GLY A 32 -12.08 -0.87 -15.81
N PHE A 33 -11.14 -1.76 -16.09
CA PHE A 33 -11.36 -3.22 -16.08
C PHE A 33 -11.93 -3.72 -14.73
N LEU A 34 -11.41 -3.24 -13.62
CA LEU A 34 -11.90 -3.63 -12.31
C LEU A 34 -13.26 -3.00 -11.94
N GLN A 35 -13.66 -1.89 -12.55
CA GLN A 35 -14.96 -1.28 -12.28
C GLN A 35 -16.12 -2.10 -12.87
N ALA A 36 -15.87 -2.89 -13.90
CA ALA A 36 -16.84 -3.81 -14.48
C ALA A 36 -17.06 -5.10 -13.66
N VAL A 37 -16.20 -5.38 -12.68
CA VAL A 37 -16.28 -6.57 -11.83
C VAL A 37 -17.13 -6.27 -10.60
N THR A 38 -17.99 -7.22 -10.20
CA THR A 38 -18.81 -7.09 -8.98
C THR A 38 -17.96 -6.85 -7.74
N PRO A 39 -18.37 -5.97 -6.80
CA PRO A 39 -17.57 -5.59 -5.64
C PRO A 39 -17.11 -6.78 -4.80
N THR A 40 -17.99 -7.77 -4.62
CA THR A 40 -17.69 -8.98 -3.85
C THR A 40 -16.57 -9.82 -4.45
N VAL A 41 -16.60 -10.04 -5.78
CA VAL A 41 -15.56 -10.81 -6.48
C VAL A 41 -14.22 -10.09 -6.42
N LYS A 42 -14.24 -8.77 -6.56
CA LYS A 42 -13.06 -7.92 -6.43
C LYS A 42 -12.45 -8.00 -5.04
N LEU A 43 -13.29 -7.90 -3.99
CA LEU A 43 -12.85 -7.99 -2.60
C LEU A 43 -12.20 -9.35 -2.32
N VAL A 44 -12.88 -10.45 -2.68
CA VAL A 44 -12.37 -11.82 -2.48
C VAL A 44 -11.08 -12.04 -3.28
N GLY A 45 -11.02 -11.60 -4.53
CA GLY A 45 -9.85 -11.74 -5.38
C GLY A 45 -8.63 -11.00 -4.81
N ILE A 46 -8.81 -9.74 -4.40
CA ILE A 46 -7.72 -8.95 -3.82
C ILE A 46 -7.32 -9.49 -2.44
N ALA A 47 -8.27 -9.90 -1.60
CA ALA A 47 -7.96 -10.52 -0.32
C ALA A 47 -7.13 -11.81 -0.50
N THR A 48 -7.46 -12.63 -1.50
CA THR A 48 -6.69 -13.83 -1.85
C THR A 48 -5.27 -13.48 -2.32
N LEU A 49 -5.10 -12.44 -3.15
CA LEU A 49 -3.78 -11.98 -3.60
C LEU A 49 -2.94 -11.45 -2.45
N VAL A 50 -3.54 -10.72 -1.51
CA VAL A 50 -2.86 -10.25 -0.29
C VAL A 50 -2.45 -11.44 0.58
N ALA A 51 -3.33 -12.39 0.83
CA ALA A 51 -3.03 -13.59 1.60
C ALA A 51 -1.89 -14.40 0.95
N LEU A 52 -1.93 -14.55 -0.38
CA LEU A 52 -0.86 -15.21 -1.13
C LEU A 52 0.47 -14.44 -0.98
N THR A 53 0.44 -13.12 -1.09
CA THR A 53 1.64 -12.28 -0.94
C THR A 53 2.28 -12.43 0.44
N VAL A 54 1.47 -12.52 1.49
CA VAL A 54 1.96 -12.65 2.88
C VAL A 54 2.60 -14.03 3.12
N THR A 55 2.06 -15.09 2.52
CA THR A 55 2.55 -16.46 2.71
C THR A 55 3.84 -16.77 1.93
N GLN A 56 4.11 -16.03 0.85
CA GLN A 56 5.30 -16.27 0.02
C GLN A 56 6.59 -15.80 0.69
N ARG A 57 7.66 -16.59 0.55
CA ARG A 57 9.00 -16.26 1.10
C ARG A 57 10.02 -15.90 0.04
N ALA A 58 9.81 -16.32 -1.19
CA ALA A 58 10.73 -16.06 -2.30
C ALA A 58 10.55 -14.63 -2.82
N LEU A 59 11.63 -13.84 -2.84
CA LEU A 59 11.65 -12.47 -3.36
C LEU A 59 11.10 -12.39 -4.79
N ALA A 60 11.44 -13.35 -5.64
CA ALA A 60 10.97 -13.38 -7.03
C ALA A 60 9.44 -13.46 -7.13
N VAL A 61 8.78 -14.30 -6.30
CA VAL A 61 7.32 -14.46 -6.29
C VAL A 61 6.66 -13.20 -5.75
N VAL A 62 7.19 -12.62 -4.67
CA VAL A 62 6.66 -11.39 -4.08
C VAL A 62 6.81 -10.21 -5.04
N SER A 63 7.93 -10.14 -5.78
CA SER A 63 8.15 -9.12 -6.82
C SER A 63 7.18 -9.28 -8.00
N ALA A 64 6.90 -10.51 -8.43
CA ALA A 64 5.89 -10.77 -9.45
C ALA A 64 4.49 -10.32 -8.99
N LEU A 65 4.13 -10.57 -7.73
CA LEU A 65 2.85 -10.10 -7.16
C LEU A 65 2.79 -8.57 -7.05
N ALA A 66 3.89 -7.90 -6.72
CA ALA A 66 3.98 -6.45 -6.74
C ALA A 66 3.77 -5.88 -8.16
N LEU A 67 4.34 -6.56 -9.16
CA LEU A 67 4.11 -6.22 -10.57
C LEU A 67 2.63 -6.38 -10.94
N VAL A 68 1.99 -7.48 -10.53
CA VAL A 68 0.55 -7.71 -10.74
C VAL A 68 -0.28 -6.58 -10.12
N ALA A 69 0.03 -6.15 -8.90
CA ALA A 69 -0.67 -5.02 -8.27
C ALA A 69 -0.53 -3.72 -9.10
N THR A 70 0.67 -3.46 -9.64
CA THR A 70 0.95 -2.30 -10.49
C THR A 70 0.20 -2.37 -11.82
N VAL A 71 0.17 -3.54 -12.44
CA VAL A 71 -0.58 -3.77 -13.70
C VAL A 71 -2.08 -3.60 -13.47
N LEU A 72 -2.62 -4.13 -12.38
CA LEU A 72 -4.04 -3.95 -12.02
C LEU A 72 -4.38 -2.48 -11.80
N ALA A 73 -3.49 -1.72 -11.14
CA ALA A 73 -3.67 -0.27 -10.97
C ALA A 73 -3.69 0.46 -12.32
N ALA A 74 -2.80 0.11 -13.23
CA ALA A 74 -2.73 0.68 -14.58
C ALA A 74 -3.98 0.35 -15.42
N LEU A 75 -4.42 -0.92 -15.41
CA LEU A 75 -5.63 -1.37 -16.13
C LEU A 75 -6.90 -0.72 -15.58
N SER A 76 -6.91 -0.40 -14.29
CA SER A 76 -8.04 0.27 -13.61
C SER A 76 -8.00 1.79 -13.75
N ARG A 77 -7.07 2.34 -14.55
CA ARG A 77 -6.88 3.79 -14.75
C ARG A 77 -6.78 4.59 -13.45
N VAL A 78 -6.23 3.97 -12.41
CA VAL A 78 -5.99 4.64 -11.13
C VAL A 78 -4.99 5.79 -11.34
N PRO A 79 -5.24 7.00 -10.78
CA PRO A 79 -4.32 8.11 -10.94
C PRO A 79 -2.96 7.79 -10.30
N VAL A 80 -1.93 7.74 -11.14
CA VAL A 80 -0.56 7.29 -10.77
C VAL A 80 0.00 8.08 -9.58
N ARG A 81 -0.29 9.38 -9.52
CA ARG A 81 0.15 10.23 -8.40
C ARG A 81 -0.42 9.77 -7.05
N THR A 82 -1.71 9.46 -7.00
CA THR A 82 -2.37 8.99 -5.77
C THR A 82 -1.89 7.60 -5.40
N PHE A 83 -1.71 6.72 -6.38
CA PHE A 83 -1.19 5.37 -6.17
C PHE A 83 0.24 5.40 -5.62
N LEU A 84 1.15 6.14 -6.27
CA LEU A 84 2.54 6.29 -5.82
C LEU A 84 2.64 6.98 -4.46
N GLY A 85 1.81 7.99 -4.18
CA GLY A 85 1.78 8.65 -2.88
C GLY A 85 1.41 7.68 -1.74
N ARG A 86 0.52 6.72 -2.01
CA ARG A 86 0.17 5.67 -1.03
C ARG A 86 1.24 4.58 -0.94
N LEU A 87 1.99 4.35 -2.01
CA LEU A 87 3.06 3.36 -2.04
C LEU A 87 4.35 3.82 -1.34
N THR A 88 4.56 5.12 -1.14
CA THR A 88 5.80 5.63 -0.52
C THR A 88 5.81 5.57 1.00
N GLY A 89 4.70 5.92 1.66
CA GLY A 89 4.65 6.02 3.13
C GLY A 89 4.86 4.68 3.85
N PRO A 90 3.92 3.72 3.73
CA PRO A 90 4.00 2.46 4.49
C PRO A 90 5.23 1.61 4.18
N PRO A 91 5.69 1.45 2.92
CA PRO A 91 6.92 0.71 2.63
C PRO A 91 8.18 1.40 3.16
N ALA A 92 8.26 2.73 3.10
CA ALA A 92 9.39 3.47 3.66
C ALA A 92 9.47 3.29 5.19
N PHE A 93 8.34 3.38 5.88
CA PHE A 93 8.26 3.11 7.31
C PHE A 93 8.65 1.66 7.64
N ALA A 94 8.11 0.68 6.89
CA ALA A 94 8.44 -0.72 7.05
C ALA A 94 9.93 -0.99 6.86
N LEU A 95 10.56 -0.31 5.90
CA LEU A 95 11.99 -0.42 5.62
C LEU A 95 12.82 0.08 6.80
N VAL A 96 12.46 1.22 7.40
CA VAL A 96 13.14 1.76 8.59
C VAL A 96 13.03 0.79 9.78
N VAL A 97 11.85 0.18 9.99
CA VAL A 97 11.63 -0.76 11.10
C VAL A 97 12.40 -2.06 10.92
N VAL A 98 12.51 -2.55 9.69
CA VAL A 98 13.11 -3.87 9.39
C VAL A 98 14.60 -3.76 9.03
N ALA A 99 15.11 -2.56 8.67
CA ALA A 99 16.51 -2.34 8.33
C ALA A 99 17.53 -2.91 9.35
N PRO A 100 17.32 -2.84 10.69
CA PRO A 100 18.22 -3.43 11.65
C PRO A 100 18.43 -4.94 11.47
N GLN A 101 17.48 -5.67 10.89
CA GLN A 101 17.60 -7.10 10.62
C GLN A 101 18.74 -7.43 9.65
N ALA A 102 19.11 -6.49 8.77
CA ALA A 102 20.24 -6.67 7.86
C ALA A 102 21.58 -6.83 8.60
N PHE A 103 21.68 -6.30 9.84
CA PHE A 103 22.85 -6.40 10.69
C PHE A 103 22.75 -7.52 11.73
N LEU A 104 21.53 -7.81 12.20
CA LEU A 104 21.29 -8.76 13.29
C LEU A 104 21.20 -10.21 12.82
N MET A 105 20.81 -10.45 11.55
CA MET A 105 20.78 -11.79 10.99
C MET A 105 22.20 -12.30 10.72
N GLY A 106 22.54 -13.43 11.33
CA GLY A 106 23.81 -14.13 11.06
C GLY A 106 23.87 -14.66 9.62
N GLY A 107 25.08 -14.71 9.07
CA GLY A 107 25.32 -15.24 7.72
C GLY A 107 26.61 -14.68 7.11
N PRO A 108 26.94 -15.09 5.88
CA PRO A 108 28.12 -14.57 5.20
C PRO A 108 27.99 -13.06 4.99
N SER A 109 29.02 -12.32 5.41
CA SER A 109 29.07 -10.87 5.25
C SER A 109 29.20 -10.47 3.78
N LEU A 110 28.51 -9.41 3.37
CA LEU A 110 28.65 -8.79 2.06
C LEU A 110 29.90 -7.90 2.03
N GLY A 111 31.05 -8.50 1.70
CA GLY A 111 32.31 -7.76 1.59
C GLY A 111 32.82 -7.22 2.93
N SER A 112 33.24 -5.93 2.95
CA SER A 112 33.78 -5.25 4.14
C SER A 112 32.73 -4.67 5.07
N LEU A 113 31.45 -4.75 4.73
CA LEU A 113 30.36 -4.22 5.54
C LEU A 113 29.81 -5.32 6.47
N PRO A 114 29.40 -4.97 7.70
CA PRO A 114 28.79 -5.90 8.66
C PRO A 114 27.33 -6.23 8.29
N LEU A 115 27.04 -6.39 7.01
CA LEU A 115 25.72 -6.71 6.46
C LEU A 115 25.68 -8.18 6.08
N SER A 116 24.70 -8.90 6.59
CA SER A 116 24.45 -10.29 6.21
C SER A 116 23.67 -10.35 4.90
N ALA A 117 24.10 -11.21 3.96
CA ALA A 117 23.38 -11.45 2.72
C ALA A 117 21.93 -11.94 2.99
N ALA A 118 21.77 -12.82 3.97
CA ALA A 118 20.43 -13.30 4.39
C ALA A 118 19.57 -12.17 4.99
N GLY A 119 20.17 -11.26 5.75
CA GLY A 119 19.47 -10.12 6.32
C GLY A 119 19.02 -9.13 5.26
N VAL A 120 19.86 -8.85 4.27
CA VAL A 120 19.50 -7.98 3.14
C VAL A 120 18.37 -8.58 2.31
N ASP A 121 18.44 -9.88 1.98
CA ASP A 121 17.36 -10.57 1.25
C ASP A 121 16.03 -10.52 2.04
N TYR A 122 16.08 -10.72 3.35
CA TYR A 122 14.91 -10.60 4.22
C TYR A 122 14.31 -9.19 4.20
N VAL A 123 15.13 -8.15 4.37
CA VAL A 123 14.68 -6.74 4.35
C VAL A 123 14.06 -6.37 3.01
N LEU A 124 14.70 -6.76 1.90
CA LEU A 124 14.19 -6.53 0.55
C LEU A 124 12.86 -7.26 0.32
N THR A 125 12.80 -8.55 0.66
CA THR A 125 11.56 -9.35 0.53
C THR A 125 10.42 -8.75 1.34
N PHE A 126 10.71 -8.28 2.56
CA PHE A 126 9.71 -7.64 3.41
C PHE A 126 9.23 -6.30 2.84
N ALA A 127 10.14 -5.44 2.38
CA ALA A 127 9.79 -4.15 1.78
C ALA A 127 8.93 -4.33 0.52
N VAL A 128 9.30 -5.25 -0.37
CA VAL A 128 8.52 -5.55 -1.58
C VAL A 128 7.16 -6.15 -1.23
N ARG A 129 7.09 -7.00 -0.20
CA ARG A 129 5.83 -7.56 0.31
C ARG A 129 4.87 -6.48 0.80
N VAL A 130 5.36 -5.55 1.63
CA VAL A 130 4.54 -4.43 2.11
C VAL A 130 4.07 -3.57 0.94
N THR A 131 4.96 -3.30 -0.02
CA THR A 131 4.62 -2.55 -1.24
C THR A 131 3.52 -3.24 -2.04
N ALA A 132 3.60 -4.55 -2.24
CA ALA A 132 2.58 -5.33 -2.94
C ALA A 132 1.23 -5.30 -2.21
N CYS A 133 1.22 -5.53 -0.90
CA CYS A 133 0.00 -5.50 -0.08
C CYS A 133 -0.67 -4.12 -0.12
N VAL A 134 0.12 -3.05 0.07
CA VAL A 134 -0.39 -1.66 -0.01
C VAL A 134 -0.88 -1.35 -1.42
N GLY A 135 -0.20 -1.86 -2.46
CA GLY A 135 -0.63 -1.76 -3.84
C GLY A 135 -2.01 -2.39 -4.07
N PHE A 136 -2.21 -3.63 -3.66
CA PHE A 136 -3.50 -4.32 -3.78
C PHE A 136 -4.61 -3.61 -3.01
N LEU A 137 -4.36 -3.19 -1.76
CA LEU A 137 -5.33 -2.42 -0.97
C LEU A 137 -5.66 -1.07 -1.60
N SER A 138 -4.66 -0.38 -2.15
CA SER A 138 -4.86 0.89 -2.85
C SER A 138 -5.72 0.72 -4.09
N VAL A 139 -5.49 -0.34 -4.88
CA VAL A 139 -6.33 -0.68 -6.03
C VAL A 139 -7.77 -0.96 -5.58
N LEU A 140 -7.96 -1.75 -4.52
CA LEU A 140 -9.29 -2.03 -3.98
C LEU A 140 -10.02 -0.75 -3.57
N LEU A 141 -9.38 0.08 -2.76
CA LEU A 141 -9.98 1.34 -2.25
C LEU A 141 -10.30 2.35 -3.36
N LEU A 142 -9.44 2.43 -4.40
CA LEU A 142 -9.60 3.38 -5.49
C LEU A 142 -10.56 2.88 -6.59
N THR A 143 -10.90 1.60 -6.61
CA THR A 143 -11.79 0.99 -7.61
C THR A 143 -13.15 0.54 -7.04
N THR A 144 -13.33 0.59 -5.72
CA THR A 144 -14.58 0.17 -5.06
C THR A 144 -15.16 1.36 -4.31
N ARG A 145 -16.40 1.73 -4.62
CA ARG A 145 -17.16 2.74 -3.85
C ARG A 145 -17.63 2.09 -2.55
N PHE A 146 -17.48 2.75 -1.44
CA PHE A 146 -17.99 2.26 -0.15
C PHE A 146 -19.52 2.04 -0.17
N ALA A 147 -20.23 2.81 -0.98
CA ALA A 147 -21.70 2.67 -1.17
C ALA A 147 -22.09 1.33 -1.82
N ASP A 148 -21.19 0.69 -2.57
CA ASP A 148 -21.47 -0.60 -3.25
C ASP A 148 -21.18 -1.82 -2.34
N LEU A 149 -20.66 -1.60 -1.13
CA LEU A 149 -20.32 -2.64 -0.16
C LEU A 149 -21.38 -2.81 0.94
N LEU A 150 -22.35 -1.90 1.04
CA LEU A 150 -23.46 -1.90 2.00
C LEU A 150 -24.75 -2.37 1.35
#